data_dce0acdefe8982df0deac88a3259f73f
#
_entry.id   dce0acdefe8982df0deac88a3259f73f
#
_cell.length_a   1.000
_cell.length_b   1.000
_cell.length_c   1.000
_cell.angle_alpha   90.00
_cell.angle_beta   90.00
_cell.angle_gamma   90.00
#
_symmetry.space_group_name_H-M   'P 1'
#
loop_
_entity.id
_entity.type
_entity.pdbx_description
1 polymer ?
#
loop_
_entity_poly.entity_id
_entity_poly.type
_entity_poly.pdbx_seq_one_letter_code
_entity_poly.pdbx_strand_id
1 'polypeptide(L)'
;MNTIKHTNKKISIIAPFFNEEESLPIFLEEVLNIIEELVEYSFEIVFVDDGSTDNSLVFLKEKAKENKNIIVLELSRNFGKEAALTAGIDIAV
;
A
#
# COMPACT_ATOMS: atom_id res chain seq x y z
N MET A 1 -24.88 1.71 -22.25
CA MET A 1 -24.13 0.69 -21.62
C MET A 1 -23.87 1.02 -20.17
N ASN A 2 -23.58 0.07 -19.42
CA ASN A 2 -23.54 0.27 -18.00
C ASN A 2 -22.15 0.24 -17.46
N THR A 3 -21.28 0.88 -18.14
CA THR A 3 -19.94 0.99 -17.70
C THR A 3 -19.82 1.62 -16.34
N ILE A 4 -20.84 2.34 -15.94
CA ILE A 4 -20.79 2.98 -14.64
C ILE A 4 -20.53 2.01 -13.53
N LYS A 5 -21.01 0.80 -13.67
CA LYS A 5 -20.80 -0.18 -12.63
C LYS A 5 -19.35 -0.54 -12.44
N HIS A 6 -18.54 -0.33 -13.46
CA HIS A 6 -17.14 -0.67 -13.36
C HIS A 6 -16.37 0.31 -12.51
N THR A 7 -16.88 1.53 -12.39
CA THR A 7 -16.18 2.54 -11.62
C THR A 7 -16.22 2.25 -10.14
N ASN A 8 -17.05 1.31 -9.71
CA ASN A 8 -17.13 0.98 -8.30
C ASN A 8 -16.19 -0.13 -7.89
N LYS A 9 -15.46 -0.67 -8.83
CA LYS A 9 -14.51 -1.73 -8.48
C LYS A 9 -13.33 -1.14 -7.74
N LYS A 10 -13.00 -1.76 -6.63
CA LYS A 10 -11.89 -1.34 -5.81
C LYS A 10 -10.79 -2.38 -5.87
N ILE A 11 -9.57 -1.94 -6.11
CA ILE A 11 -8.42 -2.81 -6.15
C ILE A 11 -7.52 -2.45 -5.00
N SER A 12 -7.15 -3.45 -4.20
CA SER A 12 -6.23 -3.26 -3.07
C SER A 12 -4.89 -3.86 -3.42
N ILE A 13 -3.85 -3.05 -3.34
CA ILE A 13 -2.50 -3.50 -3.59
C ILE A 13 -1.83 -3.71 -2.24
N ILE A 14 -1.38 -4.93 -1.99
CA ILE A 14 -0.77 -5.28 -0.72
C ILE A 14 0.75 -5.27 -0.92
N ALA A 15 1.43 -4.48 -0.13
CA ALA A 15 2.87 -4.29 -0.29
C ALA A 15 3.58 -4.46 1.06
N PRO A 16 3.97 -5.68 1.41
CA PRO A 16 4.76 -5.88 2.63
C PRO A 16 6.18 -5.36 2.41
N PHE A 17 6.76 -4.80 3.45
CA PHE A 17 8.11 -4.26 3.33
C PHE A 17 8.87 -4.40 4.64
N PHE A 18 10.20 -4.36 4.52
CA PHE A 18 11.10 -4.41 5.68
C PHE A 18 12.39 -3.72 5.26
N ASN A 19 12.67 -2.56 5.90
CA ASN A 19 13.91 -1.81 5.65
C ASN A 19 14.13 -1.51 4.16
N GLU A 20 13.14 -0.86 3.56
CA GLU A 20 13.18 -0.53 2.14
C GLU A 20 13.18 0.98 1.90
N GLU A 21 13.82 1.75 2.79
CA GLU A 21 13.69 3.20 2.71
C GLU A 21 14.22 3.79 1.41
N GLU A 22 15.18 3.11 0.76
CA GLU A 22 15.73 3.62 -0.49
C GLU A 22 14.83 3.34 -1.68
N SER A 23 14.15 2.21 -1.68
CA SER A 23 13.34 1.81 -2.82
C SER A 23 11.88 2.25 -2.72
N LEU A 24 11.38 2.51 -1.52
CA LEU A 24 9.98 2.87 -1.36
C LEU A 24 9.57 4.13 -2.11
N PRO A 25 10.36 5.21 -2.11
CA PRO A 25 9.92 6.39 -2.87
C PRO A 25 9.77 6.11 -4.35
N ILE A 26 10.66 5.32 -4.92
CA ILE A 26 10.60 4.97 -6.33
C ILE A 26 9.40 4.08 -6.61
N PHE A 27 9.21 3.08 -5.77
CA PHE A 27 8.09 2.16 -5.90
C PHE A 27 6.76 2.91 -5.83
N LEU A 28 6.63 3.80 -4.85
CA LEU A 28 5.38 4.52 -4.66
C LEU A 28 5.09 5.42 -5.85
N GLU A 29 6.11 6.10 -6.36
CA GLU A 29 5.91 6.97 -7.51
C GLU A 29 5.43 6.17 -8.72
N GLU A 30 6.05 5.02 -8.98
CA GLU A 30 5.67 4.20 -10.12
C GLU A 30 4.25 3.68 -9.99
N VAL A 31 3.87 3.24 -8.79
CA VAL A 31 2.53 2.72 -8.57
C VAL A 31 1.50 3.82 -8.72
N LEU A 32 1.76 4.99 -8.17
CA LEU A 32 0.80 6.08 -8.27
C LEU A 32 0.62 6.53 -9.71
N ASN A 33 1.68 6.51 -10.51
CA ASN A 33 1.55 6.85 -11.93
C ASN A 33 0.67 5.86 -12.68
N ILE A 34 0.81 4.57 -12.36
CA ILE A 34 -0.03 3.55 -12.98
C ILE A 34 -1.48 3.73 -12.58
N ILE A 35 -1.72 4.01 -11.30
CA ILE A 35 -3.06 4.19 -10.79
C ILE A 35 -3.76 5.35 -11.48
N GLU A 36 -3.04 6.42 -11.75
CA GLU A 36 -3.63 7.58 -12.40
C GLU A 36 -4.16 7.26 -13.78
N GLU A 37 -3.59 6.27 -14.44
CA GLU A 37 -4.05 5.90 -15.78
C GLU A 37 -5.25 4.98 -15.76
N LEU A 38 -5.56 4.37 -14.63
CA LEU A 38 -6.64 3.40 -14.54
C LEU A 38 -7.86 4.05 -13.88
N VAL A 39 -8.44 5.00 -14.60
CA VAL A 39 -9.50 5.84 -14.03
C VAL A 39 -10.80 5.11 -13.74
N GLU A 40 -10.95 3.90 -14.26
CA GLU A 40 -12.18 3.15 -14.06
C GLU A 40 -12.21 2.42 -12.73
N TYR A 41 -11.12 2.44 -11.97
CA TYR A 41 -11.03 1.70 -10.72
C TYR A 41 -10.66 2.63 -9.58
N SER A 42 -11.11 2.27 -8.38
CA SER A 42 -10.56 2.90 -7.19
C SER A 42 -9.48 2.00 -6.63
N PHE A 43 -8.46 2.62 -6.10
CA PHE A 43 -7.29 1.90 -5.59
C PHE A 43 -7.00 2.28 -4.16
N GLU A 44 -6.49 1.32 -3.42
CA GLU A 44 -5.81 1.61 -2.17
C GLU A 44 -4.55 0.79 -2.14
N ILE A 45 -3.51 1.32 -1.49
CA ILE A 45 -2.26 0.60 -1.32
C ILE A 45 -2.09 0.36 0.17
N VAL A 46 -1.95 -0.90 0.55
CA VAL A 46 -1.78 -1.28 1.93
C VAL A 46 -0.33 -1.70 2.13
N PHE A 47 0.44 -0.84 2.75
CA PHE A 47 1.83 -1.14 3.09
C PHE A 47 1.86 -1.80 4.45
N VAL A 48 2.49 -2.95 4.54
CA VAL A 48 2.55 -3.70 5.79
C VAL A 48 4.00 -3.73 6.25
N ASP A 49 4.28 -3.05 7.35
CA ASP A 49 5.63 -2.97 7.90
C ASP A 49 5.92 -4.20 8.75
N ASP A 50 6.94 -4.93 8.38
CA ASP A 50 7.33 -6.14 9.06
C ASP A 50 8.45 -5.86 10.08
N GLY A 51 8.37 -4.73 10.77
CA GLY A 51 9.30 -4.40 11.83
C GLY A 51 10.52 -3.62 11.37
N SER A 52 10.36 -2.71 10.41
CA SER A 52 11.48 -1.93 9.90
C SER A 52 12.16 -1.13 10.99
N THR A 53 13.46 -1.03 10.89
CA THR A 53 14.28 -0.24 11.83
C THR A 53 14.86 0.99 11.16
N ASP A 54 14.68 1.14 9.85
CA ASP A 54 15.12 2.33 9.12
C ASP A 54 13.98 3.35 9.04
N ASN A 55 14.06 4.29 8.12
CA ASN A 55 13.05 5.34 7.98
C ASN A 55 11.90 4.97 7.05
N SER A 56 11.76 3.70 6.67
CA SER A 56 10.69 3.25 5.79
C SER A 56 9.32 3.62 6.34
N LEU A 57 9.08 3.29 7.61
CA LEU A 57 7.78 3.50 8.22
C LEU A 57 7.46 4.98 8.33
N VAL A 58 8.44 5.79 8.70
CA VAL A 58 8.24 7.24 8.83
C VAL A 58 7.85 7.83 7.48
N PHE A 59 8.55 7.42 6.43
CA PHE A 59 8.26 7.91 5.08
C PHE A 59 6.83 7.58 4.68
N LEU A 60 6.40 6.34 4.89
CA LEU A 60 5.07 5.92 4.47
C LEU A 60 3.98 6.55 5.32
N LYS A 61 4.21 6.75 6.60
CA LYS A 61 3.23 7.41 7.45
C LYS A 61 2.99 8.85 6.99
N GLU A 62 4.04 9.52 6.55
CA GLU A 62 3.87 10.86 6.03
C GLU A 62 3.10 10.87 4.72
N LYS A 63 3.38 9.90 3.86
CA LYS A 63 2.63 9.79 2.60
C LYS A 63 1.18 9.46 2.84
N ALA A 64 0.88 8.66 3.83
CA ALA A 64 -0.49 8.31 4.16
C ALA A 64 -1.28 9.53 4.64
N LYS A 65 -0.62 10.50 5.27
CA LYS A 65 -1.29 11.73 5.64
C LYS A 65 -1.67 12.56 4.45
N GLU A 66 -0.89 12.49 3.37
CA GLU A 66 -1.14 13.27 2.16
C GLU A 66 -2.13 12.59 1.23
N ASN A 67 -2.25 11.27 1.32
CA ASN A 67 -3.06 10.51 0.38
C ASN A 67 -3.82 9.43 1.14
N LYS A 68 -5.13 9.61 1.22
CA LYS A 68 -5.96 8.69 2.01
C LYS A 68 -6.07 7.30 1.42
N ASN A 69 -5.61 7.12 0.19
CA ASN A 69 -5.60 5.79 -0.43
C ASN A 69 -4.38 4.98 -0.02
N ILE A 70 -3.49 5.56 0.74
CA ILE A 70 -2.32 4.87 1.27
C ILE A 70 -2.60 4.48 2.71
N ILE A 71 -2.55 3.19 2.98
CA ILE A 71 -2.80 2.64 4.30
C ILE A 71 -1.53 1.99 4.78
N VAL A 72 -1.15 2.23 6.03
CA VAL A 72 0.08 1.67 6.59
C VAL A 72 -0.29 0.84 7.80
N LEU A 73 0.06 -0.43 7.77
CA LEU A 73 -0.10 -1.33 8.89
C LEU A 73 1.26 -1.64 9.48
N GLU A 74 1.32 -1.63 10.80
CA GLU A 74 2.57 -1.81 11.51
C GLU A 74 2.48 -3.06 12.37
N LEU A 75 3.36 -4.01 12.15
CA LEU A 75 3.42 -5.20 12.99
C LEU A 75 4.36 -4.94 14.15
N SER A 76 4.04 -5.50 15.32
CA SER A 76 4.81 -5.20 16.51
C SER A 76 6.17 -5.88 16.52
N ARG A 77 6.40 -6.84 15.66
CA ARG A 77 7.69 -7.47 15.50
C ARG A 77 7.80 -8.05 14.11
N ASN A 78 9.03 -8.45 13.78
CA ASN A 78 9.31 -9.03 12.48
C ASN A 78 8.82 -10.48 12.45
N PHE A 79 7.81 -10.74 11.68
CA PHE A 79 7.27 -12.10 11.50
C PHE A 79 7.62 -12.69 10.14
N GLY A 80 8.23 -11.90 9.26
CA GLY A 80 8.49 -12.36 7.92
C GLY A 80 7.41 -11.89 6.96
N LYS A 81 7.73 -11.94 5.67
CA LYS A 81 6.84 -11.36 4.66
C LYS A 81 5.53 -12.09 4.51
N GLU A 82 5.51 -13.38 4.82
CA GLU A 82 4.26 -14.11 4.71
C GLU A 82 3.24 -13.65 5.73
N ALA A 83 3.70 -13.41 6.96
CA ALA A 83 2.79 -12.93 8.00
C ALA A 83 2.33 -11.53 7.69
N ALA A 84 3.23 -10.68 7.18
CA ALA A 84 2.87 -9.32 6.83
C ALA A 84 1.84 -9.30 5.71
N LEU A 85 2.02 -10.17 4.73
CA LEU A 85 1.09 -10.25 3.62
C LEU A 85 -0.29 -10.69 4.09
N THR A 86 -0.34 -11.65 5.00
CA THR A 86 -1.62 -12.11 5.54
C THR A 86 -2.34 -10.99 6.26
N ALA A 87 -1.61 -10.22 7.08
CA ALA A 87 -2.22 -9.09 7.78
C ALA A 87 -2.75 -8.06 6.81
N GLY A 88 -2.02 -7.81 5.71
CA GLY A 88 -2.47 -6.87 4.70
C GLY A 88 -3.74 -7.32 4.01
N ILE A 89 -3.84 -8.61 3.73
CA ILE A 89 -5.04 -9.15 3.09
C ILE A 89 -6.24 -8.99 4.01
N ASP A 90 -6.06 -9.23 5.32
CA ASP A 90 -7.15 -9.11 6.26
C ASP A 90 -7.73 -7.70 6.29
N ILE A 91 -6.87 -6.71 6.14
CA ILE A 91 -7.31 -5.33 6.14
C ILE A 91 -7.92 -4.93 4.81
N ALA A 92 -7.38 -5.43 3.71
CA ALA A 92 -7.78 -5.03 2.37
C ALA A 92 -9.10 -5.61 1.94
N VAL A 93 -9.51 -6.71 2.56
CA VAL A 93 -10.81 -7.29 2.23
C VAL A 93 -11.88 -6.56 2.97
#